data_87fe02c00529c9260c2dabfbef4e3f5d
#
_entry.id   87fe02c00529c9260c2dabfbef4e3f5d
#
_cell.length_a   1.000
_cell.length_b   1.000
_cell.length_c   1.000
_cell.angle_alpha   90.00
_cell.angle_beta   90.00
_cell.angle_gamma   90.00
#
_symmetry.space_group_name_H-M   'P 1'
#
loop_
_entity.id
_entity.type
_entity.pdbx_description
1 polymer ?
#
loop_
_entity_poly.entity_id
_entity_poly.type
_entity_poly.pdbx_seq_one_letter_code
_entity_poly.pdbx_strand_id
1 'polypeptide(L)'
;MSKKINWAILAPGGIANSMAQAMNSVCKDGKINLYAVASRNKERSEEFAKKWNFQKAYGSYQELFEDSEVDAIYIANPHAFHFDSVMQALQNGKHILCEKPAGCSMDQLSQMINLAKEKNLFFMEAMWTAFNPCIAQIKKEIAQGAIGEIKHIESRFCNRIPYDPNNRLYAPYLAGGALLDLGIYNIYFAMMINDFSPIASRNSSVRLLDGVDIWNSVNLTFENGITTSFQSAADMPAGSNTHDATIFGTKSFITVENFFMNKKAAIHTYKSD
;
A
#
# COMPACT_ATOMS: atom_id res chain seq x y z
N MET A 1 -19.18 -26.10 -9.79
CA MET A 1 -17.91 -25.52 -9.35
C MET A 1 -17.92 -24.05 -9.72
N SER A 2 -17.56 -23.13 -8.81
CA SER A 2 -17.44 -21.70 -9.16
C SER A 2 -16.34 -21.51 -10.22
N LYS A 3 -16.57 -20.60 -11.17
CA LYS A 3 -15.56 -20.21 -12.18
C LYS A 3 -14.30 -19.73 -11.44
N LYS A 4 -13.14 -20.20 -11.85
CA LYS A 4 -11.86 -19.68 -11.35
C LYS A 4 -11.64 -18.27 -11.90
N ILE A 5 -11.08 -17.38 -11.10
CA ILE A 5 -10.75 -16.01 -11.49
C ILE A 5 -9.40 -16.02 -12.21
N ASN A 6 -9.37 -15.55 -13.45
CA ASN A 6 -8.15 -15.37 -14.23
C ASN A 6 -7.46 -14.07 -13.85
N TRP A 7 -6.38 -14.16 -13.07
CA TRP A 7 -5.58 -13.02 -12.63
C TRP A 7 -4.45 -12.72 -13.61
N ALA A 8 -4.23 -11.45 -13.80
CA ALA A 8 -3.08 -10.95 -14.53
C ALA A 8 -2.24 -9.98 -13.70
N ILE A 9 -0.96 -9.82 -14.08
CA ILE A 9 -0.04 -8.83 -13.51
C ILE A 9 0.37 -7.85 -14.60
N LEU A 10 0.18 -6.56 -14.32
CA LEU A 10 0.66 -5.46 -15.13
C LEU A 10 1.95 -4.90 -14.53
N ALA A 11 3.02 -4.84 -15.31
CA ALA A 11 4.37 -4.40 -14.96
C ALA A 11 5.10 -5.34 -13.97
N PRO A 12 5.79 -6.38 -14.49
CA PRO A 12 6.52 -7.38 -13.69
C PRO A 12 7.80 -6.80 -13.06
N GLY A 13 7.65 -6.03 -11.98
CA GLY A 13 8.71 -5.44 -11.17
C GLY A 13 9.04 -6.21 -9.89
N GLY A 14 9.73 -5.53 -8.96
CA GLY A 14 10.09 -6.11 -7.66
C GLY A 14 8.88 -6.58 -6.87
N ILE A 15 7.90 -5.69 -6.64
CA ILE A 15 6.68 -6.00 -5.89
C ILE A 15 5.81 -7.05 -6.57
N ALA A 16 5.80 -7.07 -7.90
CA ALA A 16 5.07 -8.08 -8.68
C ALA A 16 5.59 -9.51 -8.42
N ASN A 17 6.89 -9.68 -8.14
CA ASN A 17 7.44 -10.99 -7.74
C ASN A 17 6.86 -11.46 -6.40
N SER A 18 6.72 -10.56 -5.42
CA SER A 18 6.11 -10.89 -4.12
C SER A 18 4.64 -11.26 -4.27
N MET A 19 3.89 -10.52 -5.13
CA MET A 19 2.51 -10.84 -5.44
C MET A 19 2.37 -12.19 -6.15
N ALA A 20 3.20 -12.46 -7.16
CA ALA A 20 3.18 -13.75 -7.87
C ALA A 20 3.47 -14.92 -6.93
N GLN A 21 4.40 -14.75 -5.99
CA GLN A 21 4.66 -15.75 -4.95
C GLN A 21 3.44 -16.00 -4.06
N ALA A 22 2.77 -14.93 -3.62
CA ALA A 22 1.55 -15.03 -2.83
C ALA A 22 0.41 -15.70 -3.61
N MET A 23 0.19 -15.28 -4.86
CA MET A 23 -0.80 -15.89 -5.75
C MET A 23 -0.56 -17.36 -5.98
N ASN A 24 0.70 -17.81 -6.15
CA ASN A 24 1.04 -19.23 -6.28
C ASN A 24 0.64 -20.06 -5.06
N SER A 25 0.69 -19.48 -3.86
CA SER A 25 0.24 -20.18 -2.65
C SER A 25 -1.29 -20.36 -2.64
N VAL A 26 -2.04 -19.36 -3.10
CA VAL A 26 -3.52 -19.36 -3.16
C VAL A 26 -4.05 -20.17 -4.34
N CYS A 27 -3.29 -20.30 -5.44
CA CYS A 27 -3.68 -21.14 -6.60
C CYS A 27 -3.95 -22.58 -6.22
N LYS A 28 -3.30 -23.10 -5.18
CA LYS A 28 -3.51 -24.47 -4.69
C LYS A 28 -4.93 -24.70 -4.21
N ASP A 29 -5.65 -23.65 -3.79
CA ASP A 29 -7.05 -23.72 -3.37
C ASP A 29 -8.02 -23.81 -4.55
N GLY A 30 -7.52 -23.75 -5.79
CA GLY A 30 -8.30 -23.88 -7.01
C GLY A 30 -9.25 -22.71 -7.32
N LYS A 31 -9.10 -21.57 -6.63
CA LYS A 31 -9.99 -20.40 -6.79
C LYS A 31 -9.52 -19.43 -7.86
N ILE A 32 -8.22 -19.37 -8.12
CA ILE A 32 -7.61 -18.46 -9.08
C ILE A 32 -6.72 -19.16 -10.08
N ASN A 33 -6.53 -18.56 -11.25
CA ASN A 33 -5.53 -18.94 -12.26
C ASN A 33 -4.50 -17.80 -12.40
N LEU A 34 -3.23 -18.13 -12.50
CA LEU A 34 -2.17 -17.23 -12.95
C LEU A 34 -2.24 -17.16 -14.47
N TYR A 35 -2.98 -16.18 -15.00
CA TYR A 35 -3.37 -16.21 -16.39
C TYR A 35 -2.42 -15.44 -17.28
N ALA A 36 -2.14 -14.15 -17.01
CA ALA A 36 -1.35 -13.34 -17.91
C ALA A 36 -0.39 -12.37 -17.20
N VAL A 37 0.66 -11.98 -17.89
CA VAL A 37 1.58 -10.91 -17.50
C VAL A 37 1.76 -9.96 -18.66
N ALA A 38 1.78 -8.65 -18.39
CA ALA A 38 2.05 -7.63 -19.40
C ALA A 38 3.20 -6.70 -19.00
N SER A 39 4.04 -6.38 -19.97
CA SER A 39 5.11 -5.38 -19.88
C SER A 39 5.23 -4.64 -21.21
N ARG A 40 5.87 -3.46 -21.18
CA ARG A 40 6.28 -2.75 -22.41
C ARG A 40 7.43 -3.42 -23.15
N ASN A 41 8.03 -4.44 -22.53
CA ASN A 41 9.04 -5.32 -23.13
C ASN A 41 8.52 -6.76 -23.05
N LYS A 42 8.33 -7.40 -24.22
CA LYS A 42 7.74 -8.74 -24.36
C LYS A 42 8.59 -9.82 -23.68
N GLU A 43 9.87 -9.77 -23.88
CA GLU A 43 10.84 -10.76 -23.32
C GLU A 43 10.76 -10.77 -21.79
N ARG A 44 10.66 -9.58 -21.18
CA ARG A 44 10.49 -9.45 -19.73
C ARG A 44 9.19 -10.08 -19.22
N SER A 45 8.11 -9.96 -20.00
CA SER A 45 6.84 -10.63 -19.66
C SER A 45 6.95 -12.13 -19.79
N GLU A 46 7.61 -12.63 -20.82
CA GLU A 46 7.82 -14.05 -21.07
C GLU A 46 8.70 -14.69 -19.96
N GLU A 47 9.79 -14.04 -19.59
CA GLU A 47 10.67 -14.49 -18.48
C GLU A 47 9.88 -14.58 -17.16
N PHE A 48 9.09 -13.55 -16.86
CA PHE A 48 8.28 -13.51 -15.65
C PHE A 48 7.18 -14.58 -15.68
N ALA A 49 6.49 -14.75 -16.81
CA ALA A 49 5.47 -15.76 -17.00
C ALA A 49 6.05 -17.17 -16.81
N LYS A 50 7.22 -17.44 -17.40
CA LYS A 50 7.94 -18.71 -17.22
C LYS A 50 8.34 -18.95 -15.77
N LYS A 51 8.88 -17.92 -15.10
CA LYS A 51 9.31 -18.02 -13.69
C LYS A 51 8.16 -18.37 -12.75
N TRP A 52 6.99 -17.79 -12.96
CA TRP A 52 5.85 -17.88 -12.06
C TRP A 52 4.68 -18.74 -12.57
N ASN A 53 4.84 -19.41 -13.71
CA ASN A 53 3.85 -20.27 -14.34
C ASN A 53 2.57 -19.55 -14.76
N PHE A 54 2.68 -18.31 -15.29
CA PHE A 54 1.58 -17.66 -15.98
C PHE A 54 1.40 -18.24 -17.37
N GLN A 55 0.14 -18.33 -17.84
CA GLN A 55 -0.20 -18.99 -19.11
C GLN A 55 0.15 -18.15 -20.32
N LYS A 56 0.04 -16.81 -20.20
CA LYS A 56 0.24 -15.85 -21.30
C LYS A 56 1.22 -14.73 -20.90
N ALA A 57 1.90 -14.16 -21.89
CA ALA A 57 2.74 -12.98 -21.77
C ALA A 57 2.41 -12.00 -22.88
N TYR A 58 2.25 -10.71 -22.56
CA TYR A 58 1.95 -9.63 -23.48
C TYR A 58 3.08 -8.62 -23.57
N GLY A 59 3.28 -8.02 -24.75
CA GLY A 59 4.27 -6.99 -25.02
C GLY A 59 3.75 -5.56 -24.78
N SER A 60 2.46 -5.43 -24.53
CA SER A 60 1.82 -4.15 -24.22
C SER A 60 0.74 -4.31 -23.14
N TYR A 61 0.40 -3.22 -22.48
CA TYR A 61 -0.73 -3.20 -21.54
C TYR A 61 -2.07 -3.26 -22.24
N GLN A 62 -2.14 -2.73 -23.47
CA GLN A 62 -3.36 -2.75 -24.28
C GLN A 62 -3.80 -4.18 -24.59
N GLU A 63 -2.88 -5.03 -25.02
CA GLU A 63 -3.18 -6.45 -25.26
C GLU A 63 -3.75 -7.14 -24.02
N LEU A 64 -3.25 -6.79 -22.84
CA LEU A 64 -3.76 -7.32 -21.57
C LEU A 64 -5.19 -6.83 -21.29
N PHE A 65 -5.46 -5.54 -21.49
CA PHE A 65 -6.78 -4.96 -21.24
C PHE A 65 -7.85 -5.53 -22.16
N GLU A 66 -7.50 -5.78 -23.41
CA GLU A 66 -8.41 -6.28 -24.44
C GLU A 66 -8.67 -7.79 -24.36
N ASP A 67 -7.86 -8.56 -23.62
CA ASP A 67 -8.10 -10.00 -23.46
C ASP A 67 -9.35 -10.26 -22.61
N SER A 68 -10.41 -10.76 -23.24
CA SER A 68 -11.71 -11.04 -22.59
C SER A 68 -11.63 -12.12 -21.51
N GLU A 69 -10.62 -12.98 -21.53
CA GLU A 69 -10.42 -14.03 -20.54
C GLU A 69 -9.79 -13.54 -19.23
N VAL A 70 -9.24 -12.31 -19.21
CA VAL A 70 -8.70 -11.70 -17.98
C VAL A 70 -9.86 -11.16 -17.16
N ASP A 71 -10.03 -11.68 -15.94
CA ASP A 71 -11.05 -11.21 -14.99
C ASP A 71 -10.52 -10.10 -14.08
N ALA A 72 -9.30 -10.23 -13.55
CA ALA A 72 -8.72 -9.29 -12.59
C ALA A 72 -7.25 -8.96 -12.89
N ILE A 73 -6.85 -7.71 -12.65
CA ILE A 73 -5.48 -7.23 -12.89
C ILE A 73 -4.89 -6.67 -11.59
N TYR A 74 -3.69 -7.15 -11.24
CA TYR A 74 -2.82 -6.50 -10.28
C TYR A 74 -1.92 -5.50 -11.01
N ILE A 75 -2.06 -4.21 -10.67
CA ILE A 75 -1.33 -3.10 -11.29
C ILE A 75 -0.14 -2.75 -10.41
N ALA A 76 1.09 -2.86 -10.94
CA ALA A 76 2.35 -2.71 -10.22
C ALA A 76 3.38 -1.85 -10.96
N ASN A 77 2.94 -0.94 -11.82
CA ASN A 77 3.78 0.08 -12.44
C ASN A 77 4.08 1.24 -11.45
N PRO A 78 4.96 2.21 -11.79
CA PRO A 78 5.20 3.36 -10.92
C PRO A 78 3.96 4.22 -10.69
N HIS A 79 3.92 4.91 -9.55
CA HIS A 79 2.77 5.69 -9.03
C HIS A 79 2.12 6.60 -10.06
N ALA A 80 2.94 7.34 -10.84
CA ALA A 80 2.45 8.26 -11.87
C ALA A 80 1.58 7.60 -12.94
N PHE A 81 1.67 6.29 -13.12
CA PHE A 81 0.96 5.55 -14.17
C PHE A 81 -0.21 4.71 -13.65
N HIS A 82 -0.47 4.72 -12.33
CA HIS A 82 -1.57 3.97 -11.74
C HIS A 82 -2.91 4.43 -12.29
N PHE A 83 -3.15 5.75 -12.28
CA PHE A 83 -4.40 6.32 -12.73
C PHE A 83 -4.78 5.88 -14.14
N ASP A 84 -3.90 6.10 -15.12
CA ASP A 84 -4.17 5.75 -16.52
C ASP A 84 -4.39 4.23 -16.70
N SER A 85 -3.58 3.42 -16.02
CA SER A 85 -3.69 1.96 -16.10
C SER A 85 -4.98 1.43 -15.47
N VAL A 86 -5.38 1.99 -14.32
CA VAL A 86 -6.64 1.63 -13.65
C VAL A 86 -7.83 2.04 -14.50
N MET A 87 -7.86 3.28 -15.03
CA MET A 87 -8.96 3.77 -15.84
C MET A 87 -9.16 2.93 -17.10
N GLN A 88 -8.07 2.61 -17.82
CA GLN A 88 -8.14 1.76 -19.01
C GLN A 88 -8.61 0.33 -18.68
N ALA A 89 -8.09 -0.27 -17.60
CA ALA A 89 -8.49 -1.60 -17.19
C ALA A 89 -9.98 -1.66 -16.79
N LEU A 90 -10.47 -0.67 -16.01
CA LEU A 90 -11.89 -0.56 -15.65
C LEU A 90 -12.78 -0.35 -16.89
N GLN A 91 -12.36 0.49 -17.85
CA GLN A 91 -13.08 0.68 -19.11
C GLN A 91 -13.23 -0.62 -19.89
N ASN A 92 -12.25 -1.51 -19.81
CA ASN A 92 -12.27 -2.85 -20.42
C ASN A 92 -12.91 -3.95 -19.52
N GLY A 93 -13.60 -3.56 -18.46
CA GLY A 93 -14.37 -4.49 -17.62
C GLY A 93 -13.54 -5.36 -16.67
N LYS A 94 -12.33 -4.91 -16.30
CA LYS A 94 -11.45 -5.68 -15.42
C LYS A 94 -11.59 -5.26 -13.96
N HIS A 95 -11.60 -6.24 -13.04
CA HIS A 95 -11.44 -5.99 -11.61
C HIS A 95 -10.00 -5.61 -11.29
N ILE A 96 -9.79 -4.72 -10.31
CA ILE A 96 -8.48 -4.12 -10.07
C ILE A 96 -8.04 -4.28 -8.62
N LEU A 97 -6.79 -4.72 -8.45
CA LEU A 97 -5.97 -4.54 -7.27
C LEU A 97 -4.77 -3.66 -7.67
N CYS A 98 -4.75 -2.40 -7.22
CA CYS A 98 -3.70 -1.45 -7.59
C CYS A 98 -2.71 -1.26 -6.46
N GLU A 99 -1.40 -1.26 -6.76
CA GLU A 99 -0.37 -0.91 -5.79
C GLU A 99 -0.59 0.47 -5.18
N LYS A 100 -0.09 0.63 -3.97
CA LYS A 100 -0.15 1.89 -3.24
C LYS A 100 0.94 2.88 -3.72
N PRO A 101 0.69 4.19 -3.66
CA PRO A 101 -0.64 4.80 -3.56
C PRO A 101 -1.42 4.58 -4.85
N ALA A 102 -2.70 4.26 -4.72
CA ALA A 102 -3.53 3.96 -5.91
C ALA A 102 -3.65 5.18 -6.84
N GLY A 103 -3.61 6.38 -6.31
CA GLY A 103 -3.59 7.64 -7.06
C GLY A 103 -2.67 8.67 -6.41
N CYS A 104 -2.20 9.63 -7.20
CA CYS A 104 -1.35 10.74 -6.74
C CYS A 104 -2.16 11.95 -6.25
N SER A 105 -3.49 11.93 -6.39
CA SER A 105 -4.39 12.96 -5.91
C SER A 105 -5.78 12.41 -5.59
N MET A 106 -6.54 13.17 -4.78
CA MET A 106 -7.95 12.85 -4.48
C MET A 106 -8.83 12.85 -5.72
N ASP A 107 -8.54 13.70 -6.71
CA ASP A 107 -9.27 13.74 -7.95
C ASP A 107 -9.10 12.44 -8.75
N GLN A 108 -7.86 11.98 -8.94
CA GLN A 108 -7.57 10.70 -9.58
C GLN A 108 -8.27 9.54 -8.86
N LEU A 109 -8.14 9.47 -7.54
CA LEU A 109 -8.76 8.41 -6.74
C LEU A 109 -10.28 8.41 -6.85
N SER A 110 -10.89 9.60 -6.81
CA SER A 110 -12.34 9.75 -6.94
C SER A 110 -12.85 9.29 -8.30
N GLN A 111 -12.14 9.62 -9.38
CA GLN A 111 -12.49 9.17 -10.73
C GLN A 111 -12.42 7.64 -10.85
N MET A 112 -11.35 7.01 -10.34
CA MET A 112 -11.21 5.54 -10.35
C MET A 112 -12.33 4.85 -9.57
N ILE A 113 -12.64 5.34 -8.36
CA ILE A 113 -13.73 4.79 -7.51
C ILE A 113 -15.08 4.93 -8.21
N ASN A 114 -15.37 6.10 -8.80
CA ASN A 114 -16.64 6.35 -9.47
C ASN A 114 -16.81 5.45 -10.69
N LEU A 115 -15.78 5.32 -11.53
CA LEU A 115 -15.84 4.43 -12.69
C LEU A 115 -16.00 2.96 -12.29
N ALA A 116 -15.29 2.51 -11.24
CA ALA A 116 -15.44 1.14 -10.75
C ALA A 116 -16.87 0.88 -10.26
N LYS A 117 -17.48 1.82 -9.54
CA LYS A 117 -18.89 1.73 -9.09
C LYS A 117 -19.86 1.73 -10.26
N GLU A 118 -19.69 2.64 -11.23
CA GLU A 118 -20.52 2.74 -12.43
C GLU A 118 -20.56 1.42 -13.20
N LYS A 119 -19.37 0.79 -13.36
CA LYS A 119 -19.23 -0.47 -14.09
C LYS A 119 -19.48 -1.72 -13.25
N ASN A 120 -19.81 -1.55 -11.95
CA ASN A 120 -19.98 -2.65 -11.00
C ASN A 120 -18.74 -3.57 -10.95
N LEU A 121 -17.56 -2.96 -10.93
CA LEU A 121 -16.26 -3.64 -10.86
C LEU A 121 -15.62 -3.47 -9.48
N PHE A 122 -14.85 -4.48 -9.06
CA PHE A 122 -14.05 -4.40 -7.87
C PHE A 122 -12.82 -3.53 -8.12
N PHE A 123 -12.58 -2.56 -7.22
CA PHE A 123 -11.35 -1.76 -7.17
C PHE A 123 -10.86 -1.68 -5.72
N MET A 124 -9.60 -2.02 -5.49
CA MET A 124 -8.96 -1.96 -4.18
C MET A 124 -7.50 -1.50 -4.30
N GLU A 125 -7.07 -0.66 -3.36
CA GLU A 125 -5.67 -0.35 -3.14
C GLU A 125 -4.97 -1.49 -2.40
N ALA A 126 -3.78 -1.87 -2.83
CA ALA A 126 -3.00 -2.97 -2.27
C ALA A 126 -2.27 -2.56 -0.97
N MET A 127 -3.03 -2.14 0.04
CA MET A 127 -2.51 -1.80 1.35
C MET A 127 -2.51 -3.04 2.26
N TRP A 128 -1.47 -3.83 2.17
CA TRP A 128 -1.34 -5.12 2.86
C TRP A 128 -1.43 -5.05 4.38
N THR A 129 -1.05 -3.91 4.98
CA THR A 129 -1.12 -3.68 6.43
C THR A 129 -2.52 -3.94 6.99
N ALA A 130 -3.58 -3.63 6.22
CA ALA A 130 -4.97 -3.87 6.61
C ALA A 130 -5.30 -5.35 6.88
N PHE A 131 -4.59 -6.25 6.22
CA PHE A 131 -4.84 -7.69 6.28
C PHE A 131 -3.87 -8.42 7.20
N ASN A 132 -3.05 -7.68 7.95
CA ASN A 132 -2.06 -8.27 8.84
C ASN A 132 -2.73 -8.80 10.13
N PRO A 133 -2.57 -10.11 10.46
CA PRO A 133 -3.19 -10.69 11.66
C PRO A 133 -2.79 -10.02 12.97
N CYS A 134 -1.55 -9.53 13.08
CA CYS A 134 -1.09 -8.83 14.26
C CYS A 134 -1.83 -7.49 14.45
N ILE A 135 -2.13 -6.77 13.38
CA ILE A 135 -2.96 -5.54 13.43
C ILE A 135 -4.39 -5.88 13.87
N ALA A 136 -4.97 -6.96 13.35
CA ALA A 136 -6.28 -7.42 13.80
C ALA A 136 -6.30 -7.72 15.32
N GLN A 137 -5.25 -8.35 15.84
CA GLN A 137 -5.11 -8.59 17.27
C GLN A 137 -4.93 -7.30 18.08
N ILE A 138 -4.12 -6.35 17.60
CA ILE A 138 -3.97 -5.02 18.23
C ILE A 138 -5.34 -4.33 18.36
N LYS A 139 -6.11 -4.28 17.28
CA LYS A 139 -7.47 -3.70 17.30
C LYS A 139 -8.39 -4.39 18.30
N LYS A 140 -8.31 -5.71 18.40
CA LYS A 140 -9.06 -6.48 19.38
C LYS A 140 -8.67 -6.12 20.82
N GLU A 141 -7.39 -6.02 21.13
CA GLU A 141 -6.90 -5.64 22.46
C GLU A 141 -7.33 -4.21 22.83
N ILE A 142 -7.27 -3.28 21.88
CA ILE A 142 -7.76 -1.91 22.06
C ILE A 142 -9.27 -1.91 22.36
N ALA A 143 -10.06 -2.64 21.59
CA ALA A 143 -11.51 -2.74 21.77
C ALA A 143 -11.89 -3.38 23.13
N GLN A 144 -11.03 -4.25 23.68
CA GLN A 144 -11.18 -4.84 25.02
C GLN A 144 -10.71 -3.91 26.14
N GLY A 145 -10.23 -2.71 25.81
CA GLY A 145 -9.81 -1.70 26.78
C GLY A 145 -8.42 -1.90 27.37
N ALA A 146 -7.57 -2.72 26.76
CA ALA A 146 -6.21 -3.04 27.26
C ALA A 146 -5.35 -1.79 27.50
N ILE A 147 -5.53 -0.72 26.72
CA ILE A 147 -4.80 0.55 26.88
C ILE A 147 -5.70 1.73 27.29
N GLY A 148 -6.99 1.47 27.55
CA GLY A 148 -7.97 2.53 27.77
C GLY A 148 -8.32 3.28 26.48
N GLU A 149 -8.62 4.57 26.57
CA GLU A 149 -8.87 5.43 25.40
C GLU A 149 -7.57 5.80 24.70
N ILE A 150 -7.53 5.71 23.38
CA ILE A 150 -6.38 6.16 22.58
C ILE A 150 -6.26 7.70 22.71
N LYS A 151 -5.05 8.18 22.95
CA LYS A 151 -4.72 9.61 23.02
C LYS A 151 -3.82 10.05 21.88
N HIS A 152 -2.83 9.23 21.54
CA HIS A 152 -1.83 9.58 20.53
C HIS A 152 -1.31 8.34 19.81
N ILE A 153 -0.94 8.49 18.53
CA ILE A 153 -0.32 7.46 17.71
C ILE A 153 0.97 8.03 17.11
N GLU A 154 2.09 7.40 17.38
CA GLU A 154 3.38 7.72 16.76
C GLU A 154 3.78 6.64 15.77
N SER A 155 4.43 7.04 14.65
CA SER A 155 5.05 6.08 13.74
C SER A 155 6.20 6.67 12.94
N ARG A 156 7.10 5.81 12.47
CA ARG A 156 8.22 6.20 11.61
C ARG A 156 8.39 5.18 10.50
N PHE A 157 8.59 5.67 9.28
CA PHE A 157 9.04 4.87 8.17
C PHE A 157 10.20 5.59 7.47
N CYS A 158 11.41 5.33 7.95
CA CYS A 158 12.62 6.01 7.50
C CYS A 158 13.62 5.00 6.95
N ASN A 159 14.11 5.22 5.75
CA ASN A 159 15.13 4.43 5.08
C ASN A 159 16.25 5.34 4.58
N ARG A 160 17.44 4.77 4.40
CA ARG A 160 18.50 5.39 3.62
C ARG A 160 18.58 4.71 2.27
N ILE A 161 18.03 5.36 1.26
CA ILE A 161 18.07 4.91 -0.12
C ILE A 161 19.11 5.78 -0.84
N PRO A 162 20.14 5.19 -1.48
CA PRO A 162 21.13 5.97 -2.23
C PRO A 162 20.42 6.85 -3.27
N TYR A 163 20.86 8.10 -3.36
CA TYR A 163 20.33 9.02 -4.35
C TYR A 163 20.66 8.55 -5.76
N ASP A 164 19.64 8.45 -6.58
CA ASP A 164 19.68 8.25 -8.02
C ASP A 164 18.50 8.99 -8.64
N PRO A 165 18.71 10.01 -9.51
CA PRO A 165 17.61 10.78 -10.11
C PRO A 165 16.66 9.94 -10.98
N ASN A 166 17.10 8.75 -11.39
CA ASN A 166 16.27 7.79 -12.15
C ASN A 166 15.50 6.81 -11.25
N ASN A 167 15.82 6.77 -9.97
CA ASN A 167 15.09 5.93 -9.02
C ASN A 167 13.68 6.49 -8.84
N ARG A 168 12.66 5.60 -8.84
CA ARG A 168 11.24 5.97 -8.69
C ARG A 168 10.94 6.84 -7.47
N LEU A 169 11.76 6.75 -6.42
CA LEU A 169 11.57 7.54 -5.21
C LEU A 169 12.03 9.00 -5.38
N TYR A 170 13.05 9.24 -6.21
CA TYR A 170 13.63 10.56 -6.42
C TYR A 170 13.16 11.23 -7.72
N ALA A 171 12.48 10.50 -8.60
CA ALA A 171 12.03 10.99 -9.90
C ALA A 171 10.65 11.66 -9.82
N PRO A 172 10.51 13.01 -9.99
CA PRO A 172 9.22 13.68 -9.96
C PRO A 172 8.24 13.16 -11.02
N TYR A 173 8.73 12.82 -12.21
CA TYR A 173 7.91 12.29 -13.31
C TYR A 173 7.34 10.88 -13.03
N LEU A 174 7.85 10.19 -12.01
CA LEU A 174 7.32 8.91 -11.53
C LEU A 174 6.45 9.07 -10.27
N ALA A 175 6.12 10.31 -9.89
CA ALA A 175 5.47 10.65 -8.62
C ALA A 175 6.25 10.10 -7.41
N GLY A 176 7.56 10.42 -7.38
CA GLY A 176 8.44 10.07 -6.28
C GLY A 176 8.08 10.82 -4.99
N GLY A 177 8.86 10.60 -3.97
CA GLY A 177 8.73 11.25 -2.67
C GLY A 177 8.50 10.26 -1.53
N ALA A 178 9.04 10.62 -0.37
CA ALA A 178 8.95 9.81 0.84
C ALA A 178 7.51 9.73 1.38
N LEU A 179 6.69 10.77 1.22
CA LEU A 179 5.31 10.78 1.68
C LEU A 179 4.47 9.76 0.93
N LEU A 180 4.51 9.77 -0.40
CA LEU A 180 3.72 8.85 -1.23
C LEU A 180 4.18 7.40 -1.13
N ASP A 181 5.49 7.17 -1.01
CA ASP A 181 6.01 5.79 -0.98
C ASP A 181 6.04 5.17 0.42
N LEU A 182 6.43 5.94 1.44
CA LEU A 182 6.64 5.49 2.81
C LEU A 182 5.60 6.06 3.78
N GLY A 183 5.31 7.35 3.68
CA GLY A 183 4.39 8.06 4.56
C GLY A 183 2.95 7.57 4.48
N ILE A 184 2.54 7.04 3.34
CA ILE A 184 1.22 6.43 3.18
C ILE A 184 0.97 5.31 4.20
N TYR A 185 1.99 4.53 4.57
CA TYR A 185 1.85 3.50 5.61
C TYR A 185 1.62 4.10 6.99
N ASN A 186 2.31 5.21 7.33
CA ASN A 186 2.11 5.92 8.60
C ASN A 186 0.67 6.46 8.70
N ILE A 187 0.20 7.14 7.65
CA ILE A 187 -1.15 7.70 7.59
C ILE A 187 -2.18 6.59 7.69
N TYR A 188 -2.02 5.54 6.89
CA TYR A 188 -2.95 4.43 6.85
C TYR A 188 -3.03 3.69 8.19
N PHE A 189 -1.88 3.46 8.84
CA PHE A 189 -1.83 2.85 10.17
C PHE A 189 -2.59 3.69 11.20
N ALA A 190 -2.30 5.00 11.26
CA ALA A 190 -2.98 5.90 12.19
C ALA A 190 -4.50 5.95 11.96
N MET A 191 -4.93 6.06 10.70
CA MET A 191 -6.36 6.07 10.34
C MET A 191 -7.04 4.74 10.69
N MET A 192 -6.39 3.60 10.41
CA MET A 192 -6.93 2.27 10.68
C MET A 192 -7.09 2.00 12.19
N ILE A 193 -6.09 2.42 13.01
CA ILE A 193 -6.16 2.29 14.47
C ILE A 193 -7.24 3.21 15.06
N ASN A 194 -7.51 4.33 14.42
CA ASN A 194 -8.49 5.34 14.82
C ASN A 194 -9.85 5.18 14.09
N ASP A 195 -10.14 3.99 13.57
CA ASP A 195 -11.37 3.64 12.86
C ASP A 195 -11.78 4.66 11.79
N PHE A 196 -10.77 5.22 11.06
CA PHE A 196 -10.91 6.17 9.96
C PHE A 196 -11.67 7.46 10.33
N SER A 197 -11.55 7.92 11.59
CA SER A 197 -12.07 9.23 11.98
C SER A 197 -11.53 10.33 11.06
N PRO A 198 -12.36 11.32 10.65
CA PRO A 198 -11.91 12.39 9.77
C PRO A 198 -10.78 13.23 10.37
N ILE A 199 -9.93 13.79 9.51
CA ILE A 199 -8.85 14.67 9.92
C ILE A 199 -9.39 16.09 10.11
N ALA A 200 -9.34 16.60 11.34
CA ALA A 200 -9.76 17.97 11.69
C ALA A 200 -8.68 19.01 11.38
N SER A 201 -7.40 18.68 11.64
CA SER A 201 -6.30 19.60 11.34
C SER A 201 -5.00 18.86 11.03
N ARG A 202 -4.10 19.56 10.31
CA ARG A 202 -2.80 19.02 9.93
C ARG A 202 -1.72 20.10 10.00
N ASN A 203 -0.50 19.69 10.38
CA ASN A 203 0.70 20.47 10.32
C ASN A 203 1.85 19.59 9.82
N SER A 204 2.74 20.16 9.01
CA SER A 204 3.86 19.37 8.45
C SER A 204 5.08 20.23 8.20
N SER A 205 6.25 19.59 8.30
CA SER A 205 7.53 20.09 7.83
C SER A 205 8.06 19.14 6.76
N VAL A 206 8.73 19.69 5.76
CA VAL A 206 9.23 18.91 4.62
C VAL A 206 10.63 19.36 4.23
N ARG A 207 11.45 18.42 3.78
CA ARG A 207 12.71 18.67 3.09
C ARG A 207 12.62 18.11 1.68
N LEU A 208 12.86 18.99 0.70
CA LEU A 208 12.79 18.64 -0.73
C LEU A 208 14.18 18.43 -1.31
N LEU A 209 14.26 17.52 -2.30
CA LEU A 209 15.40 17.34 -3.20
C LEU A 209 14.86 17.09 -4.61
N ASP A 210 15.31 17.90 -5.57
CA ASP A 210 14.92 17.78 -7.00
C ASP A 210 13.40 17.68 -7.24
N GLY A 211 12.61 18.40 -6.44
CA GLY A 211 11.15 18.50 -6.62
C GLY A 211 10.33 17.41 -5.93
N VAL A 212 10.96 16.50 -5.20
CA VAL A 212 10.27 15.49 -4.38
C VAL A 212 10.63 15.66 -2.90
N ASP A 213 9.75 15.26 -2.00
CA ASP A 213 10.05 15.20 -0.58
C ASP A 213 10.94 13.98 -0.27
N ILE A 214 12.07 14.25 0.39
CA ILE A 214 12.99 13.21 0.86
C ILE A 214 12.87 12.94 2.35
N TRP A 215 12.27 13.85 3.06
CA TRP A 215 11.91 13.77 4.47
C TRP A 215 10.68 14.61 4.74
N ASN A 216 9.80 14.07 5.57
CA ASN A 216 8.66 14.81 6.11
C ASN A 216 8.38 14.42 7.56
N SER A 217 7.82 15.37 8.31
CA SER A 217 7.25 15.17 9.63
C SER A 217 5.85 15.75 9.63
N VAL A 218 4.87 14.96 10.01
CA VAL A 218 3.45 15.31 9.93
C VAL A 218 2.79 15.08 11.27
N ASN A 219 1.97 16.06 11.70
CA ASN A 219 1.07 15.95 12.83
C ASN A 219 -0.36 16.11 12.35
N LEU A 220 -1.23 15.21 12.77
CA LEU A 220 -2.67 15.28 12.49
C LEU A 220 -3.45 15.30 13.79
N THR A 221 -4.58 16.01 13.79
CA THR A 221 -5.61 15.89 14.81
C THR A 221 -6.88 15.39 14.13
N PHE A 222 -7.49 14.35 14.69
CA PHE A 222 -8.73 13.81 14.18
C PHE A 222 -9.94 14.44 14.90
N GLU A 223 -11.12 14.37 14.28
CA GLU A 223 -12.35 14.97 14.85
C GLU A 223 -12.73 14.40 16.22
N ASN A 224 -12.38 13.15 16.51
CA ASN A 224 -12.57 12.52 17.82
C ASN A 224 -11.52 12.92 18.87
N GLY A 225 -10.61 13.87 18.56
CA GLY A 225 -9.59 14.40 19.46
C GLY A 225 -8.31 13.58 19.55
N ILE A 226 -8.23 12.39 18.93
CA ILE A 226 -6.99 11.62 18.84
C ILE A 226 -6.00 12.38 17.96
N THR A 227 -4.72 12.35 18.34
CA THR A 227 -3.64 12.95 17.56
C THR A 227 -2.69 11.90 17.00
N THR A 228 -1.99 12.21 15.91
CA THR A 228 -0.88 11.39 15.43
C THR A 228 0.30 12.25 15.03
N SER A 229 1.49 11.72 15.24
CA SER A 229 2.73 12.26 14.70
C SER A 229 3.50 11.18 13.96
N PHE A 230 4.01 11.50 12.76
CA PHE A 230 4.82 10.54 12.03
C PHE A 230 5.95 11.20 11.22
N GLN A 231 6.94 10.38 10.89
CA GLN A 231 8.03 10.77 10.00
C GLN A 231 8.19 9.75 8.88
N SER A 232 8.48 10.27 7.69
CA SER A 232 8.88 9.45 6.54
C SER A 232 10.15 10.03 5.93
N ALA A 233 11.12 9.19 5.61
CA ALA A 233 12.38 9.65 5.06
C ALA A 233 13.00 8.62 4.11
N ALA A 234 13.63 9.13 3.05
CA ALA A 234 14.42 8.36 2.10
C ALA A 234 15.93 8.52 2.34
N ASP A 235 16.34 9.50 3.14
CA ASP A 235 17.73 9.91 3.36
C ASP A 235 18.22 9.73 4.81
N MET A 236 17.40 9.13 5.66
CA MET A 236 17.78 8.83 7.05
C MET A 236 18.33 7.40 7.17
N PRO A 237 19.44 7.21 7.92
CA PRO A 237 19.95 5.86 8.15
C PRO A 237 18.87 4.95 8.74
N ALA A 238 18.73 3.77 8.20
CA ALA A 238 17.97 2.70 8.84
C ALA A 238 18.68 2.29 10.14
N GLY A 239 17.94 2.20 11.23
CA GLY A 239 18.41 1.77 12.53
C GLY A 239 17.29 1.10 13.30
N SER A 240 17.53 0.70 14.53
CA SER A 240 16.45 0.27 15.41
C SER A 240 15.41 1.39 15.54
N ASN A 241 14.13 1.03 15.53
CA ASN A 241 12.98 1.93 15.68
C ASN A 241 12.69 2.89 14.51
N THR A 242 13.25 2.66 13.33
CA THR A 242 12.97 3.50 12.14
C THR A 242 11.73 3.06 11.36
N HIS A 243 11.13 1.92 11.74
CA HIS A 243 9.91 1.37 11.13
C HIS A 243 8.85 1.03 12.18
N ASP A 244 8.92 1.62 13.37
CA ASP A 244 8.08 1.25 14.48
C ASP A 244 6.93 2.24 14.69
N ALA A 245 5.90 1.78 15.40
CA ALA A 245 4.81 2.61 15.84
C ALA A 245 4.53 2.40 17.33
N THR A 246 3.94 3.42 17.97
CA THR A 246 3.46 3.36 19.35
C THR A 246 2.05 3.93 19.42
N ILE A 247 1.16 3.22 20.10
CA ILE A 247 -0.22 3.64 20.35
C ILE A 247 -0.34 3.92 21.84
N PHE A 248 -0.52 5.19 22.20
CA PHE A 248 -0.63 5.63 23.59
C PHE A 248 -2.11 5.71 24.00
N GLY A 249 -2.44 5.02 25.06
CA GLY A 249 -3.75 5.07 25.69
C GLY A 249 -3.71 5.72 27.08
N THR A 250 -4.89 5.85 27.73
CA THR A 250 -5.02 6.43 29.07
C THR A 250 -4.52 5.51 30.19
N LYS A 251 -4.41 4.20 29.94
CA LYS A 251 -3.99 3.19 30.96
C LYS A 251 -2.66 2.54 30.62
N SER A 252 -2.27 2.54 29.34
CA SER A 252 -1.16 1.74 28.86
C SER A 252 -0.79 2.17 27.44
N PHE A 253 0.24 1.57 26.85
CA PHE A 253 0.60 1.79 25.46
C PHE A 253 1.00 0.49 24.76
N ILE A 254 0.90 0.48 23.43
CA ILE A 254 1.31 -0.63 22.56
C ILE A 254 2.48 -0.20 21.70
N THR A 255 3.58 -0.95 21.71
CA THR A 255 4.64 -0.81 20.70
C THR A 255 4.45 -1.84 19.60
N VAL A 256 4.68 -1.43 18.36
CA VAL A 256 4.49 -2.25 17.16
C VAL A 256 5.78 -2.20 16.34
N GLU A 257 6.53 -3.30 16.35
CA GLU A 257 7.74 -3.41 15.53
C GLU A 257 7.39 -3.58 14.06
N ASN A 258 8.04 -2.86 13.16
CA ASN A 258 7.82 -2.96 11.73
C ASN A 258 6.33 -2.82 11.35
N PHE A 259 5.67 -1.77 11.80
CA PHE A 259 4.20 -1.64 11.79
C PHE A 259 3.54 -1.89 10.42
N PHE A 260 4.22 -1.62 9.31
CA PHE A 260 3.69 -1.83 7.96
C PHE A 260 3.70 -3.31 7.51
N MET A 261 4.52 -4.17 8.14
CA MET A 261 4.63 -5.62 7.92
C MET A 261 4.83 -6.36 9.25
N ASN A 262 4.21 -5.90 10.32
CA ASN A 262 4.49 -6.33 11.68
C ASN A 262 4.18 -7.83 11.90
N LYS A 263 5.02 -8.44 12.75
CA LYS A 263 4.84 -9.81 13.23
C LYS A 263 4.73 -9.85 14.76
N LYS A 264 4.98 -8.70 15.42
CA LYS A 264 5.12 -8.61 16.85
C LYS A 264 4.69 -7.23 17.35
N ALA A 265 3.93 -7.23 18.43
CA ALA A 265 3.55 -6.05 19.20
C ALA A 265 3.59 -6.38 20.69
N ALA A 266 3.76 -5.37 21.54
CA ALA A 266 3.79 -5.55 22.99
C ALA A 266 2.91 -4.49 23.67
N ILE A 267 2.12 -4.92 24.65
CA ILE A 267 1.37 -4.04 25.55
C ILE A 267 2.25 -3.78 26.79
N HIS A 268 2.45 -2.52 27.11
CA HIS A 268 3.25 -2.07 28.23
C HIS A 268 2.36 -1.45 29.30
N THR A 269 2.17 -2.14 30.41
CA THR A 269 1.37 -1.63 31.53
C THR A 269 2.24 -0.75 32.43
N TYR A 270 1.69 0.41 32.83
CA TYR A 270 2.32 1.19 33.90
C TYR A 270 2.21 0.39 35.22
N LYS A 271 3.32 0.24 35.93
CA LYS A 271 3.23 -0.17 37.33
C LYS A 271 2.66 1.02 38.10
N SER A 272 1.52 0.84 38.75
CA SER A 272 1.07 1.81 39.73
C SER A 272 2.10 1.80 40.86
N ASP A 273 2.69 2.96 41.16
CA ASP A 273 3.47 3.17 42.35
C ASP A 273 2.63 2.88 43.61
#